data_54a43eca03457b266a36d06417cde4e1
#
_entry.id   54a43eca03457b266a36d06417cde4e1
#
_cell.length_a   1.000
_cell.length_b   1.000
_cell.length_c   1.000
_cell.angle_alpha   90.00
_cell.angle_beta   90.00
_cell.angle_gamma   90.00
#
_symmetry.space_group_name_H-M   'P 1'
#
loop_
_entity.id
_entity.type
_entity.pdbx_description
1 polymer ?
#
loop_
_entity_poly.entity_id
_entity_poly.type
_entity_poly.pdbx_seq_one_letter_code
_entity_poly.pdbx_strand_id
1 'polypeptide(L)'
;MDAHNTSEQRKPTPEEVIPGSIRFRAEYKRKFSFLEMYRSFVCVPSAIMCMVGNNKSKLVDPDLVRRIQLAVTEVNGCAACSYEHAKRALRQGMSGAEISSFLSGADGFIKPEEAKAIVFAQHFADSRGFPKEYAYEAIVREYGEKKARIMLAAAQVMIAGNMYGIPYSAFQSRLKGKPFKDSSLFFELGMLIGGVLCLPVAILHAVLRGSFDLENERLDRSTTDQRTTGNIEQ
;
A
#
# COMPACT_ATOMS: atom_id res chain seq x y z
N MET A 1 43.13 -23.86 -20.64
CA MET A 1 42.47 -22.68 -21.25
C MET A 1 40.99 -22.80 -20.90
N ASP A 2 40.65 -22.37 -19.70
CA ASP A 2 39.26 -22.44 -19.23
C ASP A 2 38.60 -21.09 -19.50
N ALA A 3 37.69 -21.11 -20.47
CA ALA A 3 36.86 -19.95 -20.79
C ALA A 3 35.85 -19.75 -19.66
N HIS A 4 36.10 -18.81 -18.77
CA HIS A 4 35.12 -18.27 -17.82
C HIS A 4 33.98 -17.62 -18.61
N ASN A 5 32.93 -18.42 -18.84
CA ASN A 5 31.65 -17.93 -19.35
C ASN A 5 30.90 -17.27 -18.18
N THR A 6 31.27 -16.04 -17.85
CA THR A 6 30.45 -15.17 -17.00
C THR A 6 29.26 -14.72 -17.83
N SER A 7 28.21 -15.53 -17.82
CA SER A 7 26.89 -15.07 -18.26
C SER A 7 26.46 -13.94 -17.33
N GLU A 8 26.63 -12.72 -17.76
CA GLU A 8 26.12 -11.51 -17.13
C GLU A 8 24.60 -11.68 -17.04
N GLN A 9 24.10 -12.07 -15.85
CA GLN A 9 22.68 -12.30 -15.64
C GLN A 9 21.95 -10.97 -15.80
N ARG A 10 21.30 -10.78 -16.93
CA ARG A 10 20.45 -9.62 -17.23
C ARG A 10 19.46 -9.40 -16.09
N LYS A 11 19.42 -8.19 -15.54
CA LYS A 11 18.42 -7.84 -14.53
C LYS A 11 17.01 -8.00 -15.12
N PRO A 12 16.08 -8.65 -14.39
CA PRO A 12 14.72 -8.84 -14.88
C PRO A 12 14.00 -7.50 -15.06
N THR A 13 13.08 -7.45 -16.00
CA THR A 13 12.19 -6.29 -16.20
C THR A 13 11.00 -6.33 -15.23
N PRO A 14 10.31 -5.21 -14.98
CA PRO A 14 9.11 -5.21 -14.15
C PRO A 14 8.03 -6.17 -14.67
N GLU A 15 7.90 -6.30 -15.98
CA GLU A 15 6.93 -7.20 -16.61
C GLU A 15 7.22 -8.67 -16.32
N GLU A 16 8.48 -9.03 -16.19
CA GLU A 16 8.90 -10.42 -15.92
C GLU A 16 8.66 -10.83 -14.46
N VAL A 17 8.70 -9.88 -13.52
CA VAL A 17 8.54 -10.13 -12.07
C VAL A 17 7.12 -9.98 -11.57
N ILE A 18 6.24 -9.28 -12.32
CA ILE A 18 4.85 -9.09 -11.93
C ILE A 18 4.04 -10.34 -12.31
N PRO A 19 3.34 -10.96 -11.33
CA PRO A 19 2.50 -12.12 -11.61
C PRO A 19 1.46 -11.86 -12.72
N GLY A 20 1.22 -12.84 -13.56
CA GLY A 20 0.26 -12.75 -14.67
C GLY A 20 -1.16 -12.40 -14.21
N SER A 21 -1.55 -12.87 -13.01
CA SER A 21 -2.82 -12.54 -12.35
C SER A 21 -3.01 -11.04 -12.10
N ILE A 22 -1.94 -10.28 -12.00
CA ILE A 22 -1.97 -8.82 -11.87
C ILE A 22 -1.84 -8.18 -13.26
N ARG A 23 -0.85 -8.59 -14.04
CA ARG A 23 -0.51 -7.98 -15.33
C ARG A 23 -1.63 -8.09 -16.38
N PHE A 24 -2.35 -9.21 -16.38
CA PHE A 24 -3.45 -9.47 -17.33
C PHE A 24 -4.84 -9.31 -16.70
N ARG A 25 -4.92 -8.66 -15.56
CA ARG A 25 -6.20 -8.45 -14.88
C ARG A 25 -7.13 -7.58 -15.72
N ALA A 26 -8.34 -8.08 -15.93
CA ALA A 26 -9.41 -7.43 -16.67
C ALA A 26 -10.60 -7.06 -15.77
N GLU A 27 -10.41 -7.07 -14.45
CA GLU A 27 -11.43 -6.74 -13.46
C GLU A 27 -10.82 -6.10 -12.21
N TYR A 28 -11.64 -5.46 -11.40
CA TYR A 28 -11.19 -4.92 -10.13
C TYR A 28 -11.03 -6.03 -9.09
N LYS A 29 -9.86 -6.15 -8.47
CA LYS A 29 -9.73 -6.89 -7.21
C LYS A 29 -10.43 -6.12 -6.08
N ARG A 30 -10.34 -4.78 -6.14
CA ARG A 30 -10.96 -3.87 -5.18
C ARG A 30 -11.36 -2.57 -5.85
N LYS A 31 -12.57 -2.10 -5.60
CA LYS A 31 -13.09 -0.82 -6.10
C LYS A 31 -13.31 0.12 -4.93
N PHE A 32 -12.80 1.33 -5.03
CA PHE A 32 -12.91 2.36 -4.00
C PHE A 32 -13.91 3.44 -4.39
N SER A 33 -14.54 4.05 -3.39
CA SER A 33 -15.38 5.23 -3.58
C SER A 33 -14.55 6.51 -3.58
N PHE A 34 -15.13 7.58 -4.12
CA PHE A 34 -14.52 8.91 -4.09
C PHE A 34 -14.25 9.39 -2.65
N LEU A 35 -15.17 9.11 -1.71
CA LEU A 35 -15.02 9.51 -0.32
C LEU A 35 -13.83 8.80 0.36
N GLU A 36 -13.61 7.52 0.07
CA GLU A 36 -12.44 6.78 0.59
C GLU A 36 -11.15 7.38 0.05
N MET A 37 -11.10 7.70 -1.25
CA MET A 37 -9.95 8.34 -1.89
C MET A 37 -9.67 9.72 -1.26
N TYR A 38 -10.68 10.57 -1.11
CA TYR A 38 -10.55 11.87 -0.47
C TYR A 38 -9.99 11.74 0.96
N ARG A 39 -10.57 10.84 1.76
CA ARG A 39 -10.14 10.57 3.13
C ARG A 39 -8.69 10.10 3.20
N SER A 40 -8.25 9.27 2.26
CA SER A 40 -6.85 8.83 2.17
C SER A 40 -5.92 9.98 1.78
N PHE A 41 -6.35 10.85 0.86
CA PHE A 41 -5.57 12.02 0.45
C PHE A 41 -5.32 13.02 1.59
N VAL A 42 -6.25 13.17 2.52
CA VAL A 42 -6.06 14.01 3.72
C VAL A 42 -4.91 13.50 4.61
N CYS A 43 -4.63 12.19 4.62
CA CYS A 43 -3.51 11.62 5.39
C CYS A 43 -2.15 11.75 4.67
N VAL A 44 -2.14 11.95 3.34
CA VAL A 44 -0.92 11.92 2.52
C VAL A 44 0.13 12.96 2.92
N PRO A 45 -0.20 14.25 3.19
CA PRO A 45 0.82 15.25 3.51
C PRO A 45 1.67 14.88 4.74
N SER A 46 1.02 14.48 5.84
CA SER A 46 1.74 14.07 7.06
C SER A 46 2.49 12.75 6.86
N ALA A 47 1.91 11.80 6.11
CA ALA A 47 2.56 10.54 5.79
C ALA A 47 3.82 10.75 4.92
N ILE A 48 3.77 11.64 3.91
CA ILE A 48 4.94 12.01 3.11
C ILE A 48 6.02 12.65 3.98
N MET A 49 5.67 13.58 4.87
CA MET A 49 6.64 14.21 5.77
C MET A 49 7.32 13.18 6.68
N CYS A 50 6.55 12.23 7.21
CA CYS A 50 7.08 11.11 8.00
C CYS A 50 8.05 10.25 7.16
N MET A 51 7.70 9.92 5.91
CA MET A 51 8.55 9.15 5.00
C MET A 51 9.82 9.90 4.61
N VAL A 52 9.74 11.22 4.37
CA VAL A 52 10.91 12.08 4.13
C VAL A 52 11.84 12.07 5.36
N GLY A 53 11.28 12.15 6.57
CA GLY A 53 12.02 12.01 7.82
C GLY A 53 12.74 10.65 7.90
N ASN A 54 12.06 9.57 7.55
CA ASN A 54 12.67 8.24 7.53
C ASN A 54 13.77 8.10 6.47
N ASN A 55 13.66 8.76 5.31
CA ASN A 55 14.72 8.74 4.30
C ASN A 55 16.03 9.31 4.82
N LYS A 56 15.96 10.25 5.77
CA LYS A 56 17.13 10.84 6.42
C LYS A 56 17.63 9.99 7.60
N SER A 57 16.71 9.57 8.48
CA SER A 57 17.04 8.86 9.73
C SER A 57 17.34 7.39 9.55
N LYS A 58 16.76 6.75 8.51
CA LYS A 58 16.81 5.29 8.28
C LYS A 58 16.31 4.47 9.47
N LEU A 59 15.42 5.02 10.29
CA LEU A 59 14.90 4.39 11.50
C LEU A 59 14.13 3.10 11.18
N VAL A 60 13.38 3.09 10.08
CA VAL A 60 12.82 1.89 9.46
C VAL A 60 13.59 1.64 8.16
N ASP A 61 14.02 0.38 8.00
CA ASP A 61 14.76 -0.05 6.81
C ASP A 61 13.96 0.29 5.52
N PRO A 62 14.59 0.94 4.54
CA PRO A 62 13.95 1.19 3.24
C PRO A 62 13.41 -0.06 2.55
N ASP A 63 14.00 -1.23 2.77
CA ASP A 63 13.50 -2.48 2.20
C ASP A 63 12.21 -2.92 2.87
N LEU A 64 12.09 -2.81 4.20
CA LEU A 64 10.84 -3.05 4.91
C LEU A 64 9.74 -2.08 4.45
N VAL A 65 10.06 -0.79 4.28
CA VAL A 65 9.10 0.18 3.72
C VAL A 65 8.58 -0.28 2.36
N ARG A 66 9.45 -0.77 1.48
CA ARG A 66 9.03 -1.29 0.16
C ARG A 66 8.15 -2.53 0.27
N ARG A 67 8.51 -3.48 1.15
CA ARG A 67 7.70 -4.69 1.40
C ARG A 67 6.31 -4.33 1.90
N ILE A 68 6.19 -3.37 2.83
CA ILE A 68 4.90 -2.83 3.27
C ILE A 68 4.09 -2.28 2.08
N GLN A 69 4.71 -1.50 1.21
CA GLN A 69 4.05 -0.92 0.04
C GLN A 69 3.60 -1.99 -0.97
N LEU A 70 4.43 -3.02 -1.21
CA LEU A 70 4.07 -4.15 -2.07
C LEU A 70 2.91 -4.96 -1.48
N ALA A 71 2.92 -5.22 -0.16
CA ALA A 71 1.84 -5.94 0.54
C ALA A 71 0.51 -5.19 0.44
N VAL A 72 0.49 -3.87 0.66
CA VAL A 72 -0.71 -3.03 0.45
C VAL A 72 -1.20 -3.10 -0.99
N THR A 73 -0.28 -3.07 -1.96
CA THR A 73 -0.60 -3.09 -3.39
C THR A 73 -1.15 -4.45 -3.82
N GLU A 74 -0.63 -5.54 -3.28
CA GLU A 74 -1.12 -6.89 -3.51
C GLU A 74 -2.59 -6.99 -3.08
N VAL A 75 -2.90 -6.64 -1.83
CA VAL A 75 -4.27 -6.70 -1.28
C VAL A 75 -5.26 -5.88 -2.12
N ASN A 76 -4.86 -4.69 -2.57
CA ASN A 76 -5.71 -3.80 -3.36
C ASN A 76 -5.78 -4.16 -4.85
N GLY A 77 -4.76 -4.82 -5.38
CA GLY A 77 -4.70 -5.26 -6.78
C GLY A 77 -4.52 -4.14 -7.79
N CYS A 78 -3.73 -3.11 -7.48
CA CYS A 78 -3.43 -2.00 -8.38
C CYS A 78 -2.34 -2.39 -9.39
N ALA A 79 -2.69 -2.66 -10.65
CA ALA A 79 -1.72 -3.09 -11.68
C ALA A 79 -0.68 -2.00 -11.99
N ALA A 80 -1.08 -0.72 -12.13
CA ALA A 80 -0.15 0.38 -12.36
C ALA A 80 0.82 0.56 -11.19
N CYS A 81 0.32 0.45 -9.95
CA CYS A 81 1.15 0.56 -8.76
C CYS A 81 2.13 -0.63 -8.65
N SER A 82 1.67 -1.84 -8.94
CA SER A 82 2.55 -3.03 -8.98
C SER A 82 3.70 -2.82 -9.94
N TYR A 83 3.43 -2.29 -11.15
CA TYR A 83 4.45 -2.01 -12.15
C TYR A 83 5.49 -0.99 -11.66
N GLU A 84 5.04 0.18 -11.18
CA GLU A 84 5.95 1.24 -10.75
C GLU A 84 6.75 0.86 -9.50
N HIS A 85 6.12 0.14 -8.54
CA HIS A 85 6.82 -0.32 -7.35
C HIS A 85 7.78 -1.47 -7.64
N ALA A 86 7.45 -2.41 -8.53
CA ALA A 86 8.36 -3.44 -8.99
C ALA A 86 9.59 -2.84 -9.69
N LYS A 87 9.37 -1.88 -10.61
CA LYS A 87 10.43 -1.15 -11.30
C LYS A 87 11.39 -0.42 -10.33
N ARG A 88 10.82 0.22 -9.30
CA ARG A 88 11.61 0.90 -8.26
C ARG A 88 12.38 -0.11 -7.40
N ALA A 89 11.75 -1.20 -6.97
CA ALA A 89 12.36 -2.24 -6.15
C ALA A 89 13.54 -2.91 -6.87
N LEU A 90 13.38 -3.26 -8.16
CA LEU A 90 14.46 -3.80 -8.99
C LEU A 90 15.64 -2.84 -9.10
N ARG A 91 15.40 -1.54 -9.31
CA ARG A 91 16.46 -0.53 -9.37
C ARG A 91 17.25 -0.42 -8.06
N GLN A 92 16.61 -0.72 -6.94
CA GLN A 92 17.18 -0.65 -5.61
C GLN A 92 17.77 -1.99 -5.12
N GLY A 93 17.81 -3.01 -6.00
CA GLY A 93 18.49 -4.26 -5.75
C GLY A 93 17.63 -5.39 -5.19
N MET A 94 16.31 -5.20 -5.01
CA MET A 94 15.42 -6.29 -4.63
C MET A 94 15.35 -7.34 -5.74
N SER A 95 15.36 -8.63 -5.38
CA SER A 95 15.32 -9.72 -6.37
C SER A 95 13.94 -9.81 -7.03
N GLY A 96 13.91 -10.30 -8.29
CA GLY A 96 12.65 -10.54 -8.99
C GLY A 96 11.76 -11.57 -8.29
N ALA A 97 12.37 -12.61 -7.69
CA ALA A 97 11.65 -13.63 -6.93
C ALA A 97 10.96 -13.04 -5.68
N GLU A 98 11.66 -12.18 -4.95
CA GLU A 98 11.12 -11.49 -3.77
C GLU A 98 9.94 -10.57 -4.15
N ILE A 99 10.09 -9.75 -5.18
CA ILE A 99 9.02 -8.87 -5.67
C ILE A 99 7.79 -9.68 -6.10
N SER A 100 7.99 -10.76 -6.85
CA SER A 100 6.91 -11.64 -7.29
C SER A 100 6.21 -12.31 -6.10
N SER A 101 6.95 -12.73 -5.08
CA SER A 101 6.42 -13.30 -3.84
C SER A 101 5.47 -12.31 -3.15
N PHE A 102 5.92 -11.08 -2.87
CA PHE A 102 5.09 -10.07 -2.23
C PHE A 102 3.85 -9.72 -3.05
N LEU A 103 3.97 -9.61 -4.38
CA LEU A 103 2.84 -9.29 -5.25
C LEU A 103 1.86 -10.46 -5.44
N SER A 104 2.25 -11.68 -5.13
CA SER A 104 1.36 -12.85 -5.13
C SER A 104 0.78 -13.19 -3.75
N GLY A 105 1.16 -12.45 -2.71
CA GLY A 105 0.73 -12.71 -1.34
C GLY A 105 1.43 -13.90 -0.68
N ALA A 106 2.56 -14.36 -1.25
CA ALA A 106 3.35 -15.44 -0.67
C ALA A 106 4.28 -14.91 0.44
N ASP A 107 4.61 -15.75 1.40
CA ASP A 107 5.34 -15.42 2.63
C ASP A 107 6.83 -15.81 2.62
N GLY A 108 7.28 -16.51 1.58
CA GLY A 108 8.62 -17.09 1.50
C GLY A 108 9.80 -16.12 1.65
N PHE A 109 9.57 -14.82 1.54
CA PHE A 109 10.57 -13.76 1.74
C PHE A 109 10.28 -12.85 2.93
N ILE A 110 9.27 -13.18 3.75
CA ILE A 110 8.96 -12.42 4.95
C ILE A 110 9.93 -12.85 6.06
N LYS A 111 10.74 -11.91 6.52
CA LYS A 111 11.62 -12.15 7.66
C LYS A 111 10.81 -12.19 8.95
N PRO A 112 11.15 -13.07 9.92
CA PRO A 112 10.41 -13.19 11.18
C PRO A 112 10.22 -11.85 11.92
N GLU A 113 11.27 -11.02 11.93
CA GLU A 113 11.26 -9.70 12.56
C GLU A 113 10.40 -8.65 11.84
N GLU A 114 10.01 -8.91 10.59
CA GLU A 114 9.18 -8.03 9.77
C GLU A 114 7.71 -8.50 9.69
N ALA A 115 7.44 -9.73 10.11
CA ALA A 115 6.16 -10.39 9.90
C ALA A 115 4.96 -9.56 10.41
N LYS A 116 5.05 -9.01 11.62
CA LYS A 116 3.97 -8.16 12.18
C LYS A 116 3.72 -6.90 11.37
N ALA A 117 4.77 -6.27 10.82
CA ALA A 117 4.63 -5.09 9.98
C ALA A 117 3.94 -5.42 8.64
N ILE A 118 4.27 -6.58 8.04
CA ILE A 118 3.63 -7.03 6.79
C ILE A 118 2.17 -7.39 7.03
N VAL A 119 1.86 -8.15 8.10
CA VAL A 119 0.48 -8.48 8.48
C VAL A 119 -0.33 -7.22 8.76
N PHE A 120 0.26 -6.23 9.45
CA PHE A 120 -0.38 -4.93 9.64
C PHE A 120 -0.66 -4.23 8.32
N ALA A 121 0.28 -4.21 7.38
CA ALA A 121 0.11 -3.61 6.07
C ALA A 121 -1.03 -4.25 5.27
N GLN A 122 -1.13 -5.58 5.31
CA GLN A 122 -2.23 -6.33 4.70
C GLN A 122 -3.57 -6.01 5.37
N HIS A 123 -3.63 -6.00 6.71
CA HIS A 123 -4.83 -5.61 7.47
C HIS A 123 -5.24 -4.16 7.18
N PHE A 124 -4.27 -3.23 7.12
CA PHE A 124 -4.53 -1.82 6.77
C PHE A 124 -5.16 -1.69 5.38
N ALA A 125 -4.65 -2.42 4.41
CA ALA A 125 -5.22 -2.42 3.06
C ALA A 125 -6.60 -3.10 3.04
N ASP A 126 -6.77 -4.22 3.75
CA ASP A 126 -8.03 -4.96 3.82
C ASP A 126 -9.13 -4.15 4.49
N SER A 127 -8.81 -3.43 5.55
CA SER A 127 -9.70 -2.46 6.22
C SER A 127 -9.89 -1.15 5.46
N ARG A 128 -9.42 -1.07 4.19
CA ARG A 128 -9.59 0.07 3.29
C ARG A 128 -8.99 1.39 3.83
N GLY A 129 -7.90 1.27 4.58
CA GLY A 129 -7.19 2.40 5.20
C GLY A 129 -7.78 2.84 6.54
N PHE A 130 -8.58 1.98 7.17
CA PHE A 130 -9.18 2.22 8.48
C PHE A 130 -8.93 1.00 9.40
N PRO A 131 -7.66 0.76 9.81
CA PRO A 131 -7.29 -0.42 10.55
C PRO A 131 -7.86 -0.41 11.96
N LYS A 132 -8.08 -1.58 12.52
CA LYS A 132 -8.46 -1.75 13.92
C LYS A 132 -7.34 -1.22 14.84
N GLU A 133 -7.71 -0.54 15.92
CA GLU A 133 -6.77 0.04 16.89
C GLU A 133 -5.80 -1.02 17.44
N TYR A 134 -6.30 -2.20 17.82
CA TYR A 134 -5.47 -3.29 18.33
C TYR A 134 -4.36 -3.74 17.36
N ALA A 135 -4.61 -3.63 16.04
CA ALA A 135 -3.62 -4.00 15.03
C ALA A 135 -2.50 -2.95 14.96
N TYR A 136 -2.84 -1.67 15.10
CA TYR A 136 -1.84 -0.60 15.20
C TYR A 136 -1.05 -0.71 16.51
N GLU A 137 -1.72 -0.90 17.64
CA GLU A 137 -1.06 -1.12 18.93
C GLU A 137 -0.11 -2.33 18.92
N ALA A 138 -0.44 -3.38 18.17
CA ALA A 138 0.44 -4.55 18.06
C ALA A 138 1.79 -4.19 17.43
N ILE A 139 1.83 -3.34 16.40
CA ILE A 139 3.09 -2.87 15.82
C ILE A 139 3.78 -1.81 16.69
N VAL A 140 3.02 -1.03 17.45
CA VAL A 140 3.60 -0.10 18.44
C VAL A 140 4.33 -0.89 19.55
N ARG A 141 3.71 -1.95 20.07
CA ARG A 141 4.34 -2.82 21.08
C ARG A 141 5.60 -3.53 20.56
N GLU A 142 5.61 -3.92 19.29
CA GLU A 142 6.73 -4.66 18.69
C GLU A 142 7.90 -3.75 18.31
N TYR A 143 7.61 -2.63 17.65
CA TYR A 143 8.65 -1.81 17.00
C TYR A 143 8.86 -0.45 17.67
N GLY A 144 8.01 -0.09 18.62
CA GLY A 144 7.96 1.24 19.23
C GLY A 144 7.23 2.28 18.35
N GLU A 145 6.68 3.30 19.00
CA GLU A 145 5.78 4.27 18.35
C GLU A 145 6.38 4.97 17.12
N LYS A 146 7.65 5.39 17.20
CA LYS A 146 8.31 6.09 16.08
C LYS A 146 8.38 5.24 14.81
N LYS A 147 8.74 3.95 14.95
CA LYS A 147 8.79 3.02 13.80
C LYS A 147 7.40 2.65 13.32
N ALA A 148 6.45 2.39 14.23
CA ALA A 148 5.06 2.09 13.89
C ALA A 148 4.42 3.23 13.08
N ARG A 149 4.66 4.48 13.44
CA ARG A 149 4.20 5.66 12.69
C ARG A 149 4.76 5.72 11.26
N ILE A 150 6.03 5.35 11.07
CA ILE A 150 6.64 5.28 9.73
C ILE A 150 6.01 4.15 8.91
N MET A 151 5.76 2.99 9.51
CA MET A 151 5.10 1.85 8.86
C MET A 151 3.66 2.20 8.44
N LEU A 152 2.90 2.86 9.32
CA LEU A 152 1.58 3.39 9.01
C LEU A 152 1.64 4.41 7.87
N ALA A 153 2.59 5.35 7.91
CA ALA A 153 2.77 6.34 6.85
C ALA A 153 3.07 5.70 5.49
N ALA A 154 3.91 4.65 5.45
CA ALA A 154 4.19 3.90 4.25
C ALA A 154 2.92 3.25 3.66
N ALA A 155 2.08 2.66 4.52
CA ALA A 155 0.80 2.08 4.13
C ALA A 155 -0.21 3.15 3.66
N GLN A 156 -0.28 4.31 4.34
CA GLN A 156 -1.16 5.43 3.98
C GLN A 156 -0.82 6.03 2.61
N VAL A 157 0.45 6.29 2.34
CA VAL A 157 0.89 6.78 1.02
C VAL A 157 0.55 5.76 -0.06
N MET A 158 0.74 4.47 0.24
CA MET A 158 0.51 3.43 -0.76
C MET A 158 -0.97 3.23 -1.07
N ILE A 159 -1.85 3.19 -0.06
CA ILE A 159 -3.29 3.03 -0.32
C ILE A 159 -3.88 4.22 -1.07
N ALA A 160 -3.44 5.44 -0.77
CA ALA A 160 -3.84 6.64 -1.52
C ALA A 160 -3.42 6.53 -3.00
N GLY A 161 -2.19 6.09 -3.26
CA GLY A 161 -1.71 5.79 -4.61
C GLY A 161 -2.52 4.69 -5.30
N ASN A 162 -2.90 3.63 -4.58
CA ASN A 162 -3.73 2.55 -5.13
C ASN A 162 -5.15 3.04 -5.49
N MET A 163 -5.78 3.86 -4.64
CA MET A 163 -7.13 4.38 -4.89
C MET A 163 -7.20 5.23 -6.17
N TYR A 164 -6.10 5.91 -6.53
CA TYR A 164 -5.97 6.64 -7.78
C TYR A 164 -5.50 5.74 -8.94
N GLY A 165 -4.53 4.86 -8.69
CA GLY A 165 -3.91 4.00 -9.70
C GLY A 165 -4.82 2.89 -10.24
N ILE A 166 -5.80 2.43 -9.46
CA ILE A 166 -6.76 1.41 -9.89
C ILE A 166 -7.66 1.93 -11.02
N PRO A 167 -8.40 3.06 -10.89
CA PRO A 167 -9.16 3.62 -12.01
C PRO A 167 -8.27 4.04 -13.17
N TYR A 168 -7.04 4.50 -12.92
CA TYR A 168 -6.07 4.76 -13.98
C TYR A 168 -5.72 3.50 -14.78
N SER A 169 -5.48 2.37 -14.11
CA SER A 169 -5.21 1.09 -14.77
C SER A 169 -6.39 0.63 -15.65
N ALA A 170 -7.61 0.79 -15.14
CA ALA A 170 -8.83 0.45 -15.88
C ALA A 170 -9.00 1.34 -17.11
N PHE A 171 -8.78 2.66 -16.97
CA PHE A 171 -8.83 3.62 -18.09
C PHE A 171 -7.77 3.31 -19.14
N GLN A 172 -6.52 3.02 -18.74
CA GLN A 172 -5.46 2.62 -19.67
C GLN A 172 -5.81 1.32 -20.42
N SER A 173 -6.41 0.35 -19.73
CA SER A 173 -6.86 -0.89 -20.35
C SER A 173 -7.98 -0.66 -21.36
N ARG A 174 -8.92 0.24 -21.05
CA ARG A 174 -10.00 0.69 -21.97
C ARG A 174 -9.45 1.32 -23.23
N LEU A 175 -8.45 2.21 -23.12
CA LEU A 175 -7.80 2.82 -24.28
C LEU A 175 -7.12 1.79 -25.20
N LYS A 176 -6.72 0.66 -24.64
CA LYS A 176 -6.17 -0.49 -25.39
C LYS A 176 -7.25 -1.44 -25.93
N GLY A 177 -8.53 -1.06 -25.89
CA GLY A 177 -9.65 -1.87 -26.36
C GLY A 177 -10.03 -3.04 -25.43
N LYS A 178 -9.53 -3.07 -24.19
CA LYS A 178 -9.77 -4.13 -23.20
C LYS A 178 -10.33 -3.52 -21.89
N PRO A 179 -11.57 -3.00 -21.89
CA PRO A 179 -12.14 -2.41 -20.69
C PRO A 179 -12.29 -3.45 -19.58
N PHE A 180 -12.09 -3.02 -18.33
CA PHE A 180 -12.33 -3.88 -17.20
C PHE A 180 -13.81 -4.25 -17.12
N LYS A 181 -14.09 -5.51 -16.78
CA LYS A 181 -15.41 -5.99 -16.41
C LYS A 181 -15.95 -5.11 -15.25
N ASP A 182 -17.22 -4.78 -15.30
CA ASP A 182 -17.89 -3.94 -14.29
C ASP A 182 -17.27 -2.53 -14.09
N SER A 183 -16.56 -2.01 -15.11
CA SER A 183 -16.05 -0.65 -15.13
C SER A 183 -16.77 0.20 -16.15
N SER A 184 -17.06 1.46 -15.81
CA SER A 184 -17.58 2.45 -16.73
C SER A 184 -16.59 3.59 -16.94
N LEU A 185 -16.62 4.19 -18.14
CA LEU A 185 -15.81 5.37 -18.44
C LEU A 185 -16.11 6.52 -17.47
N PHE A 186 -17.39 6.66 -17.08
CA PHE A 186 -17.81 7.67 -16.11
C PHE A 186 -17.14 7.47 -14.73
N PHE A 187 -17.07 6.23 -14.25
CA PHE A 187 -16.38 5.94 -12.99
C PHE A 187 -14.87 6.19 -13.11
N GLU A 188 -14.23 5.71 -14.17
CA GLU A 188 -12.79 5.88 -14.38
C GLU A 188 -12.40 7.36 -14.44
N LEU A 189 -13.05 8.13 -15.30
CA LEU A 189 -12.79 9.57 -15.44
C LEU A 189 -13.23 10.36 -14.19
N GLY A 190 -14.36 10.00 -13.58
CA GLY A 190 -14.85 10.64 -12.36
C GLY A 190 -13.86 10.51 -11.22
N MET A 191 -13.26 9.33 -11.03
CA MET A 191 -12.23 9.11 -10.02
C MET A 191 -10.92 9.84 -10.35
N LEU A 192 -10.48 9.85 -11.61
CA LEU A 192 -9.25 10.52 -12.03
C LEU A 192 -9.36 12.03 -11.92
N ILE A 193 -10.39 12.63 -12.53
CA ILE A 193 -10.62 14.07 -12.50
C ILE A 193 -10.94 14.53 -11.07
N GLY A 194 -11.84 13.82 -10.40
CA GLY A 194 -12.20 14.11 -9.01
C GLY A 194 -11.00 14.02 -8.08
N GLY A 195 -10.09 13.03 -8.26
CA GLY A 195 -8.87 12.90 -7.50
C GLY A 195 -7.94 14.11 -7.64
N VAL A 196 -7.76 14.61 -8.89
CA VAL A 196 -6.96 15.81 -9.15
C VAL A 196 -7.60 17.05 -8.51
N LEU A 197 -8.91 17.22 -8.66
CA LEU A 197 -9.63 18.38 -8.14
C LEU A 197 -9.72 18.40 -6.61
N CYS A 198 -9.85 17.24 -5.97
CA CYS A 198 -9.94 17.17 -4.52
C CYS A 198 -8.56 17.22 -3.82
N LEU A 199 -7.46 17.02 -4.53
CA LEU A 199 -6.12 17.01 -3.92
C LEU A 199 -5.76 18.33 -3.22
N PRO A 200 -5.94 19.52 -3.81
CA PRO A 200 -5.68 20.79 -3.12
C PRO A 200 -6.56 20.97 -1.86
N VAL A 201 -7.84 20.55 -1.94
CA VAL A 201 -8.78 20.62 -0.81
C VAL A 201 -8.33 19.67 0.31
N ALA A 202 -7.89 18.46 -0.04
CA ALA A 202 -7.39 17.48 0.92
C ALA A 202 -6.10 17.96 1.61
N ILE A 203 -5.20 18.62 0.87
CA ILE A 203 -3.98 19.23 1.43
C ILE A 203 -4.34 20.34 2.42
N LEU A 204 -5.24 21.26 2.04
CA LEU A 204 -5.70 22.33 2.94
C LEU A 204 -6.36 21.74 4.19
N HIS A 205 -7.21 20.74 4.04
CA HIS A 205 -7.83 20.03 5.16
C HIS A 205 -6.77 19.38 6.08
N ALA A 206 -5.73 18.76 5.51
CA ALA A 206 -4.64 18.18 6.29
C ALA A 206 -3.86 19.23 7.09
N VAL A 207 -3.59 20.40 6.49
CA VAL A 207 -2.91 21.52 7.16
C VAL A 207 -3.76 22.05 8.32
N LEU A 208 -5.06 22.25 8.11
CA LEU A 208 -5.97 22.68 9.16
C LEU A 208 -6.03 21.67 10.31
N ARG A 209 -6.12 20.37 10.02
CA ARG A 209 -6.08 19.32 11.05
C ARG A 209 -4.78 19.37 11.87
N GLY A 210 -3.63 19.51 11.19
CA GLY A 210 -2.33 19.64 11.86
C GLY A 210 -2.23 20.87 12.76
N SER A 211 -2.88 21.98 12.38
CA SER A 211 -2.92 23.20 13.19
C SER A 211 -3.77 23.06 14.46
N PHE A 212 -4.67 22.07 14.52
CA PHE A 212 -5.52 21.77 15.68
C PHE A 212 -5.06 20.53 16.46
N ASP A 213 -3.83 20.03 16.24
CA ASP A 213 -3.28 18.80 16.84
C ASP A 213 -4.20 17.57 16.71
N LEU A 214 -5.03 17.52 15.66
CA LEU A 214 -5.89 16.39 15.42
C LEU A 214 -5.07 15.22 14.87
N GLU A 215 -5.10 14.10 15.58
CA GLU A 215 -4.40 12.89 15.20
C GLU A 215 -4.71 12.48 13.75
N ASN A 216 -3.66 12.26 12.95
CA ASN A 216 -3.78 11.75 11.58
C ASN A 216 -3.98 10.23 11.52
N GLU A 217 -4.02 9.58 12.69
CA GLU A 217 -4.25 8.16 12.82
C GLU A 217 -5.77 7.91 12.80
N ARG A 218 -6.23 7.37 11.69
CA ARG A 218 -7.63 6.96 11.53
C ARG A 218 -7.74 5.49 11.91
N LEU A 219 -7.98 5.23 13.18
CA LEU A 219 -8.12 3.89 13.74
C LEU A 219 -9.60 3.57 14.01
N ASP A 220 -9.98 2.33 13.71
CA ASP A 220 -11.28 1.80 14.07
C ASP A 220 -11.23 1.33 15.54
N ARG A 221 -11.83 2.12 16.40
CA ARG A 221 -11.99 1.85 17.85
C ARG A 221 -13.23 1.03 18.16
N SER A 222 -14.01 0.65 17.17
CA SER A 222 -15.19 -0.20 17.38
C SER A 222 -14.75 -1.63 17.64
N THR A 223 -15.18 -2.17 18.78
CA THR A 223 -15.01 -3.54 19.30
C THR A 223 -13.73 -3.84 20.06
N THR A 224 -13.75 -3.54 21.34
CA THR A 224 -12.99 -4.33 22.33
C THR A 224 -13.93 -4.88 23.42
N ASP A 225 -15.22 -5.08 23.16
CA ASP A 225 -16.13 -5.48 24.24
C ASP A 225 -17.06 -6.66 23.91
N GLN A 226 -16.49 -7.81 23.52
CA GLN A 226 -17.26 -9.07 23.50
C GLN A 226 -16.48 -10.32 23.95
N ARG A 227 -15.32 -10.21 24.63
CA ARG A 227 -14.62 -11.41 25.14
C ARG A 227 -14.39 -11.44 26.65
N THR A 228 -14.96 -10.52 27.43
CA THR A 228 -14.76 -10.49 28.89
C THR A 228 -15.99 -10.81 29.74
N THR A 229 -17.15 -11.10 29.13
CA THR A 229 -18.37 -11.45 29.89
C THR A 229 -18.85 -12.88 29.72
N GLY A 230 -18.01 -13.78 29.25
CA GLY A 230 -18.41 -15.18 29.05
C GLY A 230 -17.53 -16.18 29.76
N ASN A 231 -17.24 -16.04 31.06
CA ASN A 231 -16.78 -17.15 31.93
C ASN A 231 -16.61 -16.70 33.39
N ILE A 232 -17.71 -16.30 34.01
CA ILE A 232 -17.87 -16.43 35.49
C ILE A 232 -19.32 -16.81 35.70
N GLU A 233 -19.63 -18.09 35.52
CA GLU A 233 -20.76 -18.83 36.13
C GLU A 233 -20.69 -20.27 35.61
N GLN A 234 -19.92 -21.10 36.32
CA GLN A 234 -20.23 -22.48 36.72
C GLN A 234 -19.08 -22.99 37.61
#